data_0d3548e26b8d6e55903c5ce68f37540e
#
_entry.id   0d3548e26b8d6e55903c5ce68f37540e
#
_cell.length_a   1.000
_cell.length_b   1.000
_cell.length_c   1.000
_cell.angle_alpha   90.00
_cell.angle_beta   90.00
_cell.angle_gamma   90.00
#
_symmetry.space_group_name_H-M   'P 1'
#
loop_
_entity.id
_entity.type
_entity.pdbx_description
1 polymer ?
#
loop_
_entity_poly.entity_id
_entity_poly.type
_entity_poly.pdbx_seq_one_letter_code
_entity_poly.pdbx_strand_id
1 'polypeptide(L)'
;MAKHTHQFVERYAGLVGFGLDRRTDESTVICYLQKFSDDAVTAAIVPRLDDRELAEVFDLVNRLLRRHFTEAEYHRLFLKDAGH
;
A
#
# COMPACT_ATOMS: atom_id res chain seq x y z
N MET A 1 -17.94 -3.52 10.11
CA MET A 1 -16.63 -4.08 10.45
C MET A 1 -15.60 -3.72 9.38
N ALA A 2 -14.46 -3.28 9.79
CA ALA A 2 -13.40 -2.92 8.85
C ALA A 2 -12.80 -4.18 8.23
N LYS A 3 -12.62 -4.18 6.91
CA LYS A 3 -12.00 -5.28 6.19
C LYS A 3 -10.49 -5.12 6.09
N HIS A 4 -10.02 -3.89 6.06
CA HIS A 4 -8.60 -3.59 5.89
C HIS A 4 -8.02 -3.09 7.19
N THR A 5 -6.75 -3.39 7.41
CA THR A 5 -6.07 -2.99 8.63
C THR A 5 -4.74 -2.33 8.30
N HIS A 6 -4.26 -1.49 9.23
CA HIS A 6 -2.98 -0.80 9.11
C HIS A 6 -2.20 -0.97 10.41
N GLN A 7 -2.04 -2.21 10.84
CA GLN A 7 -1.43 -2.48 12.14
C GLN A 7 0.09 -2.46 12.12
N PHE A 8 0.71 -2.79 10.99
CA PHE A 8 2.16 -2.82 10.93
C PHE A 8 2.78 -1.49 11.32
N VAL A 9 2.25 -0.39 10.75
CA VAL A 9 2.80 0.94 11.02
C VAL A 9 2.62 1.34 12.48
N GLU A 10 1.58 0.83 13.14
CA GLU A 10 1.33 1.13 14.55
C GLU A 10 2.28 0.39 15.47
N ARG A 11 2.76 -0.78 15.07
CA ARG A 11 3.56 -1.66 15.92
C ARG A 11 5.05 -1.66 15.61
N TYR A 12 5.42 -1.24 14.42
CA TYR A 12 6.81 -1.31 14.01
C TYR A 12 7.66 -0.31 14.79
N ALA A 13 8.64 -0.81 15.51
CA ALA A 13 9.54 0.00 16.33
C ALA A 13 10.98 0.05 15.80
N GLY A 14 11.20 -0.51 14.61
CA GLY A 14 12.53 -0.56 14.03
C GLY A 14 12.90 0.71 13.29
N LEU A 15 14.06 0.65 12.65
CA LEU A 15 14.60 1.76 11.89
C LEU A 15 13.78 2.02 10.63
N VAL A 16 13.54 3.28 10.33
CA VAL A 16 12.85 3.71 9.12
C VAL A 16 13.83 4.53 8.27
N GLY A 17 14.10 4.03 7.07
CA GLY A 17 15.01 4.70 6.14
C GLY A 17 15.20 3.80 4.93
N PHE A 18 15.40 4.40 3.76
CA PHE A 18 15.52 3.64 2.52
C PHE A 18 16.96 3.65 2.02
N GLY A 19 17.38 2.52 1.42
CA GLY A 19 18.71 2.39 0.86
C GLY A 19 19.73 1.82 1.85
N LEU A 20 19.27 1.24 2.96
CA LEU A 20 20.15 0.70 3.97
C LEU A 20 20.42 -0.79 3.77
N ASP A 21 19.36 -1.61 3.84
CA ASP A 21 19.41 -3.04 3.58
C ASP A 21 18.00 -3.51 3.22
N ARG A 22 17.90 -4.70 2.66
CA ARG A 22 16.62 -5.21 2.14
C ARG A 22 15.53 -5.25 3.19
N ARG A 23 15.83 -5.76 4.37
CA ARG A 23 14.85 -5.90 5.44
C ARG A 23 14.32 -4.54 5.90
N THR A 24 15.22 -3.59 6.12
CA THR A 24 14.84 -2.24 6.52
C THR A 24 14.04 -1.56 5.44
N ASP A 25 14.46 -1.73 4.18
CA ASP A 25 13.76 -1.15 3.04
C ASP A 25 12.32 -1.68 2.94
N GLU A 26 12.13 -2.99 3.11
CA GLU A 26 10.78 -3.56 3.08
C GLU A 26 9.91 -2.98 4.18
N SER A 27 10.43 -2.93 5.41
CA SER A 27 9.68 -2.38 6.53
C SER A 27 9.36 -0.91 6.33
N THR A 28 10.30 -0.15 5.79
CA THR A 28 10.11 1.27 5.50
C THR A 28 9.02 1.47 4.46
N VAL A 29 9.03 0.66 3.39
CA VAL A 29 8.01 0.77 2.34
C VAL A 29 6.64 0.45 2.91
N ILE A 30 6.53 -0.60 3.73
CA ILE A 30 5.24 -0.94 4.35
C ILE A 30 4.74 0.23 5.20
N CYS A 31 5.61 0.80 6.05
CA CYS A 31 5.23 1.94 6.87
C CYS A 31 4.78 3.13 6.03
N TYR A 32 5.52 3.44 4.98
CA TYR A 32 5.18 4.57 4.11
C TYR A 32 3.86 4.34 3.40
N LEU A 33 3.64 3.13 2.88
CA LEU A 33 2.38 2.82 2.21
C LEU A 33 1.20 2.92 3.17
N GLN A 34 1.35 2.41 4.40
CA GLN A 34 0.25 2.45 5.35
C GLN A 34 -0.04 3.87 5.83
N LYS A 35 1.00 4.68 6.03
CA LYS A 35 0.79 6.08 6.36
C LYS A 35 0.18 6.84 5.20
N PHE A 36 0.62 6.55 3.98
CA PHE A 36 0.11 7.20 2.79
C PHE A 36 -1.35 6.88 2.55
N SER A 37 -1.76 5.65 2.85
CA SER A 37 -3.15 5.20 2.64
C SER A 37 -4.09 5.55 3.79
N ASP A 38 -3.60 6.25 4.80
CA ASP A 38 -4.47 6.77 5.86
C ASP A 38 -5.52 7.70 5.26
N ASP A 39 -6.75 7.63 5.79
CA ASP A 39 -7.87 8.41 5.24
C ASP A 39 -7.56 9.90 5.15
N ALA A 40 -6.93 10.46 6.19
CA ALA A 40 -6.63 11.89 6.20
C ALA A 40 -5.59 12.26 5.15
N VAL A 41 -4.60 11.40 4.96
CA VAL A 41 -3.53 11.65 3.97
C VAL A 41 -4.10 11.55 2.55
N THR A 42 -4.83 10.49 2.24
CA THR A 42 -5.39 10.33 0.91
C THR A 42 -6.40 11.43 0.58
N ALA A 43 -7.22 11.81 1.56
CA ALA A 43 -8.18 12.88 1.35
C ALA A 43 -7.50 14.22 1.04
N ALA A 44 -6.33 14.43 1.61
CA ALA A 44 -5.59 15.67 1.40
C ALA A 44 -4.79 15.68 0.11
N ILE A 45 -4.14 14.56 -0.22
CA ILE A 45 -3.18 14.55 -1.33
C ILE A 45 -3.80 14.20 -2.69
N VAL A 46 -4.76 13.27 -2.71
CA VAL A 46 -5.31 12.78 -3.99
C VAL A 46 -5.95 13.91 -4.82
N PRO A 47 -6.75 14.81 -4.23
CA PRO A 47 -7.30 15.92 -5.02
C PRO A 47 -6.25 16.88 -5.59
N ARG A 48 -5.04 16.86 -5.03
CA ARG A 48 -3.94 17.73 -5.49
C ARG A 48 -3.10 17.12 -6.60
N LEU A 49 -3.27 15.81 -6.84
CA LEU A 49 -2.52 15.14 -7.89
C LEU A 49 -3.06 15.55 -9.26
N ASP A 50 -2.16 15.79 -10.21
CA ASP A 50 -2.62 16.02 -11.57
C ASP A 50 -2.97 14.69 -12.25
N ASP A 51 -3.51 14.75 -13.46
CA ASP A 51 -3.98 13.54 -14.15
C ASP A 51 -2.86 12.53 -14.38
N ARG A 52 -1.66 13.00 -14.66
CA ARG A 52 -0.51 12.12 -14.87
C ARG A 52 -0.16 11.39 -13.57
N GLU A 53 -0.12 12.12 -12.47
CA GLU A 53 0.20 11.51 -11.17
C GLU A 53 -0.84 10.49 -10.75
N LEU A 54 -2.12 10.79 -10.97
CA LEU A 54 -3.18 9.81 -10.69
C LEU A 54 -2.96 8.54 -11.50
N ALA A 55 -2.66 8.68 -12.78
CA ALA A 55 -2.41 7.53 -13.65
C ALA A 55 -1.17 6.76 -13.20
N GLU A 56 -0.10 7.46 -12.81
CA GLU A 56 1.12 6.80 -12.34
C GLU A 56 0.87 5.92 -11.13
N VAL A 57 0.13 6.43 -10.16
CA VAL A 57 -0.17 5.67 -8.94
C VAL A 57 -1.03 4.46 -9.29
N PHE A 58 -2.08 4.67 -10.06
CA PHE A 58 -2.99 3.59 -10.44
C PHE A 58 -2.26 2.49 -11.22
N ASP A 59 -1.44 2.88 -12.19
CA ASP A 59 -0.70 1.94 -13.02
C ASP A 59 0.33 1.16 -12.22
N LEU A 60 1.03 1.83 -11.30
CA LEU A 60 2.02 1.18 -10.45
C LEU A 60 1.38 0.11 -9.59
N VAL A 61 0.30 0.47 -8.89
CA VAL A 61 -0.40 -0.47 -8.02
C VAL A 61 -0.88 -1.67 -8.80
N ASN A 62 -1.52 -1.44 -9.94
CA ASN A 62 -2.06 -2.54 -10.75
C ASN A 62 -0.96 -3.40 -11.35
N ARG A 63 0.15 -2.80 -11.77
CA ARG A 63 1.28 -3.56 -12.30
C ARG A 63 1.86 -4.49 -11.25
N LEU A 64 2.03 -3.99 -10.04
CA LEU A 64 2.58 -4.80 -8.95
C LEU A 64 1.64 -5.92 -8.54
N LEU A 65 0.34 -5.64 -8.48
CA LEU A 65 -0.65 -6.66 -8.17
C LEU A 65 -0.63 -7.78 -9.21
N ARG A 66 -0.65 -7.43 -10.50
CA ARG A 66 -0.64 -8.44 -11.56
C ARG A 66 0.65 -9.23 -11.60
N ARG A 67 1.76 -8.60 -11.29
CA ARG A 67 3.06 -9.27 -11.34
C ARG A 67 3.24 -10.27 -10.20
N HIS A 68 2.75 -9.93 -9.02
CA HIS A 68 3.11 -10.69 -7.81
C HIS A 68 1.99 -11.52 -7.22
N PHE A 69 0.73 -11.26 -7.57
CA PHE A 69 -0.40 -11.97 -7.01
C PHE A 69 -1.04 -12.91 -8.02
N THR A 70 -1.47 -14.08 -7.54
CA THR A 70 -2.40 -14.93 -8.29
C THR A 70 -3.80 -14.31 -8.20
N GLU A 71 -4.74 -14.79 -9.05
CA GLU A 71 -6.13 -14.34 -8.98
C GLU A 71 -6.70 -14.54 -7.57
N ALA A 72 -6.42 -15.71 -6.99
CA ALA A 72 -6.94 -16.03 -5.66
C ALA A 72 -6.39 -15.06 -4.60
N GLU A 73 -5.11 -14.76 -4.66
CA GLU A 73 -4.49 -13.81 -3.74
C GLU A 73 -5.06 -12.41 -3.91
N TYR A 74 -5.28 -11.98 -5.15
CA TYR A 74 -5.85 -10.68 -5.44
C TYR A 74 -7.23 -10.53 -4.82
N HIS A 75 -8.10 -11.53 -5.00
CA HIS A 75 -9.42 -11.50 -4.40
C HIS A 75 -9.38 -11.57 -2.88
N ARG A 76 -8.54 -12.46 -2.34
CA ARG A 76 -8.48 -12.64 -0.90
C ARG A 76 -7.84 -11.47 -0.17
N LEU A 77 -6.74 -10.95 -0.69
CA LEU A 77 -5.92 -9.96 0.04
C LEU A 77 -6.25 -8.54 -0.32
N PHE A 78 -6.43 -8.27 -1.61
CA PHE A 78 -6.65 -6.88 -2.06
C PHE A 78 -8.12 -6.51 -2.07
N LEU A 79 -8.93 -7.30 -2.74
CA LEU A 79 -10.37 -7.02 -2.83
C LEU A 79 -11.11 -7.38 -1.56
N LYS A 80 -10.62 -8.39 -0.83
CA LYS A 80 -11.28 -8.88 0.38
C LYS A 80 -12.70 -9.36 0.12
N ASP A 81 -12.96 -9.88 -1.09
CA ASP A 81 -14.28 -10.41 -1.42
C ASP A 81 -14.31 -11.89 -1.09
N ALA A 82 -15.10 -12.25 -0.10
CA ALA A 82 -15.22 -13.63 0.35
C ALA A 82 -15.86 -14.48 -0.74
N GLY A 83 -15.43 -15.73 -0.84
CA GLY A 83 -16.06 -16.69 -1.72
C GLY A 83 -15.53 -16.71 -3.15
N HIS A 84 -14.44 -16.05 -3.37
CA HIS A 84 -13.83 -16.03 -4.71
C HIS A 84 -12.42 -16.58 -4.72
#